data_a19b9212390eb4a1d412bffb84e3c4fd
#
_entry.id   a19b9212390eb4a1d412bffb84e3c4fd
#
_cell.length_a   1.000
_cell.length_b   1.000
_cell.length_c   1.000
_cell.angle_alpha   90.00
_cell.angle_beta   90.00
_cell.angle_gamma   90.00
#
_symmetry.space_group_name_H-M   'P 1'
#
loop_
_entity.id
_entity.type
_entity.pdbx_description
1 polymer ?
#
loop_
_entity_poly.entity_id
_entity_poly.type
_entity_poly.pdbx_seq_one_letter_code
_entity_poly.pdbx_strand_id
1 'polypeptide(L)'
;MVLSLLASGGPNDAPPFFILLTVVFMGIIALALILAHFRQSLLAGYFICGVILANCGILDHIPNSDVSIQALSEVGIILLMFTLGLEFSVDELKHLRKTALVGGGIQMFICTAAFGLGLHYATGMDMSHSLTVGAIMGLSSTAVALKSFQEFGLSGTSGAKMAVGIALFQDIAAIMLVAIMPQIFTATPDSWETALNIGMAVLRGLVFLGAAWLIGRYLLPRIMLAVARTKSRELFTLMVFAICSGIAMLASLLGLSIALGAFTAGLFVSSSYYSHRVLSEVLPFKDLFLTIFFVSAGLLIDIDGLWEHIGQVATFASFVLAIKFVACLTAASFLKIPGRMGIMASTALTNVGEFSLVLIPFMQEISPIPALVTTNVYAIAAVSMGMTPLLMKAARKLTPLLVRIPGLKTKRERLNVETLITRMEGIRDHAIICGYGPVGRRLHESLSQYGIPCIIIDLNADTVKSLLNGGHLAFLGDIQHQITMDLAGVRTARLIAFTFPDPSPALSTYMQIKGANADITVIARAKFRSEVASLHHPGIANVIHDEMETGAAAVRLAKQSFDIIEPSDAPSLSH
;
A
#
# COMPACT_ATOMS: atom_id res chain seq x y z
N MET A 1 -7.95 -42.19 2.47
CA MET A 1 -7.29 -42.45 3.77
C MET A 1 -7.30 -41.19 4.66
N VAL A 2 -6.89 -39.98 4.20
CA VAL A 2 -6.99 -38.74 5.02
C VAL A 2 -8.46 -38.31 5.21
N LEU A 3 -9.29 -38.41 4.17
CA LEU A 3 -10.73 -38.07 4.21
C LEU A 3 -11.55 -39.04 5.07
N SER A 4 -11.16 -40.33 5.18
CA SER A 4 -11.83 -41.29 6.05
C SER A 4 -11.49 -41.12 7.53
N LEU A 5 -10.35 -40.52 7.86
CA LEU A 5 -9.96 -40.12 9.22
C LEU A 5 -10.73 -38.90 9.73
N LEU A 6 -11.23 -38.04 8.83
CA LEU A 6 -12.00 -36.83 9.17
C LEU A 6 -13.49 -37.11 9.43
N ALA A 7 -13.98 -38.30 9.02
CA ALA A 7 -15.41 -38.68 9.09
C ALA A 7 -15.78 -39.61 10.27
N SER A 8 -14.81 -40.07 11.08
CA SER A 8 -15.06 -41.02 12.17
C SER A 8 -15.25 -40.26 13.49
N GLY A 9 -16.50 -40.06 13.92
CA GLY A 9 -16.86 -39.40 15.20
C GLY A 9 -16.67 -40.35 16.41
N GLY A 10 -15.42 -40.62 16.81
CA GLY A 10 -15.09 -41.37 18.02
C GLY A 10 -14.78 -40.42 19.22
N PRO A 11 -14.84 -40.91 20.48
CA PRO A 11 -14.57 -40.10 21.66
C PRO A 11 -13.13 -39.57 21.77
N ASN A 12 -12.24 -39.92 20.84
CA ASN A 12 -10.85 -39.44 20.73
C ASN A 12 -10.60 -38.60 19.51
N ASP A 13 -11.62 -38.13 18.77
CA ASP A 13 -11.43 -37.35 17.57
C ASP A 13 -11.11 -35.86 17.92
N ALA A 14 -10.22 -35.27 17.14
CA ALA A 14 -9.91 -33.86 17.29
C ALA A 14 -11.18 -33.02 17.09
N PRO A 15 -11.40 -31.98 17.91
CA PRO A 15 -12.55 -31.10 17.76
C PRO A 15 -12.63 -30.55 16.32
N PRO A 16 -13.82 -30.51 15.68
CA PRO A 16 -13.98 -30.05 14.29
C PRO A 16 -13.32 -28.72 14.00
N PHE A 17 -13.36 -27.82 14.98
CA PHE A 17 -12.72 -26.52 14.91
C PHE A 17 -11.18 -26.60 14.71
N PHE A 18 -10.49 -27.52 15.39
CA PHE A 18 -9.04 -27.71 15.22
C PHE A 18 -8.69 -28.33 13.86
N ILE A 19 -9.54 -29.24 13.38
CA ILE A 19 -9.38 -29.82 12.04
C ILE A 19 -9.50 -28.72 11.00
N LEU A 20 -10.53 -27.88 11.12
CA LEU A 20 -10.76 -26.72 10.24
C LEU A 20 -9.56 -25.79 10.22
N LEU A 21 -9.07 -25.33 11.38
CA LEU A 21 -7.91 -24.44 11.46
C LEU A 21 -6.66 -25.08 10.83
N THR A 22 -6.45 -26.37 11.07
CA THR A 22 -5.30 -27.09 10.51
C THR A 22 -5.36 -27.13 8.99
N VAL A 23 -6.53 -27.48 8.41
CA VAL A 23 -6.73 -27.53 6.95
C VAL A 23 -6.54 -26.14 6.34
N VAL A 24 -7.13 -25.12 6.93
CA VAL A 24 -7.02 -23.73 6.44
C VAL A 24 -5.57 -23.26 6.50
N PHE A 25 -4.88 -23.43 7.62
CA PHE A 25 -3.49 -22.96 7.76
C PHE A 25 -2.52 -23.72 6.86
N MET A 26 -2.67 -25.05 6.72
CA MET A 26 -1.84 -25.83 5.82
C MET A 26 -2.05 -25.43 4.35
N GLY A 27 -3.30 -25.21 3.95
CA GLY A 27 -3.64 -24.70 2.62
C GLY A 27 -3.01 -23.32 2.35
N ILE A 28 -3.13 -22.41 3.32
CA ILE A 28 -2.52 -21.07 3.26
C ILE A 28 -1.01 -21.16 3.10
N ILE A 29 -0.33 -21.94 3.95
CA ILE A 29 1.13 -22.09 3.92
C ILE A 29 1.59 -22.66 2.58
N ALA A 30 0.95 -23.73 2.11
CA ALA A 30 1.29 -24.37 0.84
C ALA A 30 1.19 -23.37 -0.33
N LEU A 31 0.08 -22.64 -0.40
CA LEU A 31 -0.15 -21.68 -1.48
C LEU A 31 0.73 -20.44 -1.35
N ALA A 32 0.94 -19.94 -0.11
CA ALA A 32 1.80 -18.80 0.15
C ALA A 32 3.26 -19.07 -0.26
N LEU A 33 3.78 -20.30 -0.04
CA LEU A 33 5.11 -20.68 -0.49
C LEU A 33 5.23 -20.69 -2.02
N ILE A 34 4.20 -21.18 -2.72
CA ILE A 34 4.14 -21.16 -4.19
C ILE A 34 4.16 -19.72 -4.69
N LEU A 35 3.30 -18.85 -4.16
CA LEU A 35 3.17 -17.46 -4.59
C LEU A 35 4.39 -16.61 -4.24
N ALA A 36 5.02 -16.87 -3.08
CA ALA A 36 6.27 -16.23 -2.70
C ALA A 36 7.40 -16.55 -3.69
N HIS A 37 7.46 -17.81 -4.18
CA HIS A 37 8.39 -18.18 -5.24
C HIS A 37 8.19 -17.37 -6.52
N PHE A 38 6.95 -17.09 -6.89
CA PHE A 38 6.61 -16.24 -8.04
C PHE A 38 6.58 -14.74 -7.73
N ARG A 39 6.97 -14.32 -6.52
CA ARG A 39 6.93 -12.92 -6.06
C ARG A 39 5.55 -12.26 -6.22
N GLN A 40 4.49 -13.04 -6.00
CA GLN A 40 3.11 -12.58 -6.08
C GLN A 40 2.60 -12.10 -4.71
N SER A 41 1.47 -11.36 -4.71
CA SER A 41 0.82 -10.90 -3.49
C SER A 41 0.31 -12.07 -2.64
N LEU A 42 0.69 -12.14 -1.37
CA LEU A 42 0.21 -13.16 -0.43
C LEU A 42 -1.30 -13.02 -0.18
N LEU A 43 -1.85 -11.80 -0.21
CA LEU A 43 -3.28 -11.55 -0.02
C LEU A 43 -4.12 -12.25 -1.10
N ALA A 44 -3.68 -12.16 -2.37
CA ALA A 44 -4.32 -12.92 -3.44
C ALA A 44 -4.25 -14.43 -3.20
N GLY A 45 -3.16 -14.90 -2.58
CA GLY A 45 -2.99 -16.30 -2.22
C GLY A 45 -3.98 -16.79 -1.17
N TYR A 46 -4.21 -16.01 -0.15
CA TYR A 46 -5.18 -16.35 0.89
C TYR A 46 -6.59 -16.50 0.31
N PHE A 47 -6.96 -15.57 -0.56
CA PHE A 47 -8.23 -15.61 -1.27
C PHE A 47 -8.35 -16.85 -2.20
N ILE A 48 -7.32 -17.13 -3.01
CA ILE A 48 -7.27 -18.32 -3.89
C ILE A 48 -7.33 -19.60 -3.06
N CYS A 49 -6.70 -19.62 -1.87
CA CYS A 49 -6.80 -20.76 -0.94
C CYS A 49 -8.25 -21.03 -0.56
N GLY A 50 -9.01 -19.99 -0.23
CA GLY A 50 -10.45 -20.10 0.06
C GLY A 50 -11.24 -20.67 -1.11
N VAL A 51 -11.00 -20.15 -2.31
CA VAL A 51 -11.64 -20.67 -3.54
C VAL A 51 -11.34 -22.14 -3.76
N ILE A 52 -10.10 -22.57 -3.57
CA ILE A 52 -9.71 -23.99 -3.69
C ILE A 52 -10.41 -24.84 -2.63
N LEU A 53 -10.41 -24.40 -1.37
CA LEU A 53 -11.03 -25.13 -0.26
C LEU A 53 -12.55 -25.30 -0.45
N ALA A 54 -13.24 -24.28 -0.96
CA ALA A 54 -14.68 -24.33 -1.27
C ALA A 54 -15.01 -25.42 -2.31
N ASN A 55 -14.18 -25.52 -3.35
CA ASN A 55 -14.48 -26.37 -4.50
C ASN A 55 -13.82 -27.76 -4.43
N CYS A 56 -12.97 -28.02 -3.41
CA CYS A 56 -12.40 -29.36 -3.17
C CYS A 56 -13.29 -30.29 -2.34
N GLY A 57 -14.45 -29.81 -1.83
CA GLY A 57 -15.35 -30.60 -0.98
C GLY A 57 -14.77 -31.02 0.38
N ILE A 58 -13.61 -30.49 0.78
CA ILE A 58 -12.96 -30.82 2.06
C ILE A 58 -13.76 -30.27 3.24
N LEU A 59 -14.31 -29.07 3.09
CA LEU A 59 -15.05 -28.38 4.15
C LEU A 59 -16.43 -29.01 4.42
N ASP A 60 -17.03 -29.67 3.43
CA ASP A 60 -18.33 -30.35 3.57
C ASP A 60 -18.28 -31.49 4.60
N HIS A 61 -17.07 -32.02 4.87
CA HIS A 61 -16.84 -33.08 5.85
C HIS A 61 -16.56 -32.56 7.26
N ILE A 62 -16.47 -31.23 7.46
CA ILE A 62 -16.18 -30.61 8.76
C ILE A 62 -17.46 -29.94 9.29
N PRO A 63 -18.08 -30.44 10.38
CA PRO A 63 -19.30 -29.85 10.93
C PRO A 63 -19.10 -28.40 11.35
N ASN A 64 -20.06 -27.53 11.00
CA ASN A 64 -20.08 -26.09 11.35
C ASN A 64 -18.85 -25.29 10.85
N SER A 65 -18.21 -25.76 9.77
CA SER A 65 -17.06 -25.06 9.16
C SER A 65 -17.39 -23.62 8.82
N ASP A 66 -18.53 -23.36 8.16
CA ASP A 66 -18.94 -22.03 7.69
C ASP A 66 -19.14 -21.07 8.86
N VAL A 67 -19.84 -21.47 9.93
CA VAL A 67 -20.09 -20.64 11.11
C VAL A 67 -18.77 -20.29 11.81
N SER A 68 -17.86 -21.26 11.91
CA SER A 68 -16.56 -21.05 12.56
C SER A 68 -15.68 -20.10 11.76
N ILE A 69 -15.63 -20.22 10.43
CA ILE A 69 -14.86 -19.36 9.56
C ILE A 69 -15.45 -17.93 9.58
N GLN A 70 -16.78 -17.80 9.54
CA GLN A 70 -17.43 -16.51 9.60
C GLN A 70 -17.13 -15.78 10.92
N ALA A 71 -17.24 -16.44 12.06
CA ALA A 71 -16.93 -15.85 13.37
C ALA A 71 -15.46 -15.36 13.45
N LEU A 72 -14.50 -16.16 12.95
CA LEU A 72 -13.09 -15.77 12.90
C LEU A 72 -12.84 -14.60 11.94
N SER A 73 -13.56 -14.60 10.82
CA SER A 73 -13.52 -13.53 9.82
C SER A 73 -14.01 -12.20 10.39
N GLU A 74 -15.10 -12.19 11.17
CA GLU A 74 -15.60 -11.00 11.85
C GLU A 74 -14.59 -10.40 12.83
N VAL A 75 -13.90 -11.25 13.60
CA VAL A 75 -12.77 -10.80 14.45
C VAL A 75 -11.67 -10.16 13.61
N GLY A 76 -11.37 -10.74 12.44
CA GLY A 76 -10.40 -10.17 11.50
C GLY A 76 -10.77 -8.77 11.02
N ILE A 77 -12.03 -8.57 10.67
CA ILE A 77 -12.56 -7.25 10.25
C ILE A 77 -12.46 -6.22 11.40
N ILE A 78 -12.82 -6.61 12.61
CA ILE A 78 -12.75 -5.75 13.79
C ILE A 78 -11.30 -5.30 14.04
N LEU A 79 -10.35 -6.23 14.00
CA LEU A 79 -8.93 -5.93 14.19
C LEU A 79 -8.34 -5.11 13.04
N LEU A 80 -8.78 -5.36 11.81
CA LEU A 80 -8.41 -4.56 10.65
C LEU A 80 -8.87 -3.11 10.83
N MET A 81 -10.14 -2.90 11.19
CA MET A 81 -10.68 -1.56 11.42
C MET A 81 -9.99 -0.84 12.57
N PHE A 82 -9.69 -1.55 13.67
CA PHE A 82 -8.95 -1.01 14.79
C PHE A 82 -7.53 -0.57 14.39
N THR A 83 -6.80 -1.40 13.65
CA THR A 83 -5.45 -1.06 13.19
C THR A 83 -5.46 0.08 12.18
N LEU A 84 -6.45 0.13 11.30
CA LEU A 84 -6.64 1.27 10.40
C LEU A 84 -6.81 2.57 11.20
N GLY A 85 -7.61 2.55 12.26
CA GLY A 85 -7.76 3.69 13.17
C GLY A 85 -6.44 4.05 13.88
N LEU A 86 -5.61 3.06 14.25
CA LEU A 86 -4.30 3.28 14.84
C LEU A 86 -3.28 3.90 13.87
N GLU A 87 -3.30 3.47 12.62
CA GLU A 87 -2.41 3.96 11.57
C GLU A 87 -2.84 5.34 11.04
N PHE A 88 -4.10 5.76 11.33
CA PHE A 88 -4.62 7.02 10.85
C PHE A 88 -3.92 8.20 11.52
N SER A 89 -3.11 8.93 10.74
CA SER A 89 -2.40 10.13 11.17
C SER A 89 -3.08 11.40 10.65
N VAL A 90 -3.63 12.19 11.58
CA VAL A 90 -4.21 13.50 11.24
C VAL A 90 -3.17 14.45 10.65
N ASP A 91 -1.90 14.32 11.05
CA ASP A 91 -0.83 15.17 10.55
C ASP A 91 -0.42 14.78 9.11
N GLU A 92 -0.40 13.47 8.77
CA GLU A 92 -0.24 13.03 7.39
C GLU A 92 -1.37 13.55 6.49
N LEU A 93 -2.62 13.49 6.98
CA LEU A 93 -3.76 14.04 6.25
C LEU A 93 -3.61 15.55 5.98
N LYS A 94 -3.10 16.32 6.95
CA LYS A 94 -2.82 17.75 6.76
C LYS A 94 -1.80 18.01 5.64
N HIS A 95 -0.76 17.20 5.58
CA HIS A 95 0.28 17.31 4.54
C HIS A 95 -0.21 16.86 3.17
N LEU A 96 -1.07 15.83 3.11
CA LEU A 96 -1.62 15.27 1.88
C LEU A 96 -3.03 15.79 1.53
N ARG A 97 -3.57 16.75 2.29
CA ARG A 97 -4.97 17.22 2.18
C ARG A 97 -5.44 17.53 0.76
N LYS A 98 -4.59 18.18 -0.04
CA LYS A 98 -4.94 18.51 -1.43
C LYS A 98 -5.03 17.27 -2.28
N THR A 99 -4.11 16.34 -2.13
CA THR A 99 -4.08 15.08 -2.88
C THR A 99 -5.21 14.17 -2.44
N ALA A 100 -5.49 14.10 -1.14
CA ALA A 100 -6.59 13.33 -0.59
C ALA A 100 -7.94 13.88 -1.06
N LEU A 101 -8.25 15.14 -0.76
CA LEU A 101 -9.58 15.70 -1.03
C LEU A 101 -9.85 15.88 -2.53
N VAL A 102 -8.90 16.44 -3.29
CA VAL A 102 -9.10 16.69 -4.72
C VAL A 102 -8.89 15.39 -5.51
N GLY A 103 -7.76 14.70 -5.27
CA GLY A 103 -7.45 13.47 -6.00
C GLY A 103 -8.41 12.34 -5.69
N GLY A 104 -8.62 12.07 -4.38
CA GLY A 104 -9.54 11.04 -3.90
C GLY A 104 -10.99 11.35 -4.25
N GLY A 105 -11.42 12.60 -4.08
CA GLY A 105 -12.77 13.05 -4.44
C GLY A 105 -13.08 12.86 -5.93
N ILE A 106 -12.19 13.30 -6.82
CA ILE A 106 -12.36 13.11 -8.28
C ILE A 106 -12.41 11.62 -8.63
N GLN A 107 -11.47 10.85 -8.11
CA GLN A 107 -11.40 9.41 -8.41
C GLN A 107 -12.64 8.68 -7.91
N MET A 108 -13.05 8.88 -6.65
CA MET A 108 -14.23 8.25 -6.09
C MET A 108 -15.51 8.66 -6.81
N PHE A 109 -15.66 9.95 -7.13
CA PHE A 109 -16.83 10.41 -7.88
C PHE A 109 -16.95 9.74 -9.24
N ILE A 110 -15.86 9.72 -10.02
CA ILE A 110 -15.86 9.09 -11.36
C ILE A 110 -16.16 7.59 -11.24
N CYS A 111 -15.52 6.88 -10.31
CA CYS A 111 -15.73 5.45 -10.13
C CYS A 111 -17.16 5.15 -9.66
N THR A 112 -17.66 5.86 -8.65
CA THR A 112 -19.03 5.69 -8.14
C THR A 112 -20.06 5.92 -9.24
N ALA A 113 -19.92 6.98 -10.01
CA ALA A 113 -20.84 7.30 -11.11
C ALA A 113 -20.74 6.25 -12.23
N ALA A 114 -19.53 5.92 -12.68
CA ALA A 114 -19.35 5.01 -13.83
C ALA A 114 -19.78 3.57 -13.48
N PHE A 115 -19.38 3.05 -12.32
CA PHE A 115 -19.76 1.70 -11.91
C PHE A 115 -21.22 1.63 -11.48
N GLY A 116 -21.71 2.64 -10.74
CA GLY A 116 -23.10 2.69 -10.30
C GLY A 116 -24.05 2.77 -11.48
N LEU A 117 -23.85 3.69 -12.42
CA LEU A 117 -24.68 3.78 -13.63
C LEU A 117 -24.54 2.51 -14.49
N GLY A 118 -23.30 2.00 -14.65
CA GLY A 118 -23.07 0.76 -15.39
C GLY A 118 -23.85 -0.42 -14.81
N LEU A 119 -23.81 -0.61 -13.48
CA LEU A 119 -24.56 -1.66 -12.80
C LEU A 119 -26.09 -1.45 -12.90
N HIS A 120 -26.55 -0.23 -12.69
CA HIS A 120 -27.98 0.09 -12.82
C HIS A 120 -28.54 -0.32 -14.18
N TYR A 121 -27.89 0.09 -15.28
CA TYR A 121 -28.34 -0.22 -16.64
C TYR A 121 -28.10 -1.68 -17.04
N ALA A 122 -27.03 -2.33 -16.52
CA ALA A 122 -26.72 -3.71 -16.87
C ALA A 122 -27.56 -4.74 -16.11
N THR A 123 -27.90 -4.47 -14.86
CA THR A 123 -28.57 -5.44 -13.97
C THR A 123 -30.00 -5.07 -13.61
N GLY A 124 -30.44 -3.84 -13.86
CA GLY A 124 -31.75 -3.33 -13.43
C GLY A 124 -31.85 -3.08 -11.91
N MET A 125 -30.72 -3.14 -11.16
CA MET A 125 -30.71 -2.84 -9.73
C MET A 125 -31.12 -1.39 -9.46
N ASP A 126 -31.71 -1.15 -8.29
CA ASP A 126 -32.02 0.21 -7.85
C ASP A 126 -30.78 1.11 -7.85
N MET A 127 -30.99 2.39 -8.14
CA MET A 127 -29.90 3.37 -8.23
C MET A 127 -29.09 3.47 -6.93
N SER A 128 -29.74 3.38 -5.75
CA SER A 128 -29.08 3.42 -4.45
C SER A 128 -28.14 2.23 -4.23
N HIS A 129 -28.57 1.01 -4.58
CA HIS A 129 -27.76 -0.19 -4.52
C HIS A 129 -26.59 -0.11 -5.49
N SER A 130 -26.89 0.28 -6.75
CA SER A 130 -25.89 0.39 -7.81
C SER A 130 -24.81 1.41 -7.51
N LEU A 131 -25.16 2.59 -6.99
CA LEU A 131 -24.21 3.62 -6.59
C LEU A 131 -23.37 3.19 -5.37
N THR A 132 -23.97 2.49 -4.41
CA THR A 132 -23.26 1.97 -3.23
C THR A 132 -22.23 0.92 -3.65
N VAL A 133 -22.61 -0.06 -4.47
CA VAL A 133 -21.67 -1.05 -5.04
C VAL A 133 -20.59 -0.35 -5.87
N GLY A 134 -20.98 0.65 -6.67
CA GLY A 134 -20.04 1.46 -7.45
C GLY A 134 -19.02 2.19 -6.60
N ALA A 135 -19.44 2.74 -5.45
CA ALA A 135 -18.55 3.38 -4.48
C ALA A 135 -17.59 2.35 -3.85
N ILE A 136 -18.11 1.18 -3.46
CA ILE A 136 -17.32 0.08 -2.91
C ILE A 136 -16.25 -0.37 -3.92
N MET A 137 -16.59 -0.56 -5.18
CA MET A 137 -15.64 -0.92 -6.24
C MET A 137 -14.63 0.20 -6.54
N GLY A 138 -14.98 1.45 -6.22
CA GLY A 138 -14.08 2.61 -6.31
C GLY A 138 -12.89 2.54 -5.38
N LEU A 139 -12.98 1.83 -4.25
CA LEU A 139 -11.93 1.68 -3.26
C LEU A 139 -10.74 0.86 -3.82
N SER A 140 -9.51 1.23 -3.44
CA SER A 140 -8.28 0.54 -3.86
C SER A 140 -7.47 0.13 -2.64
N SER A 141 -6.69 -0.95 -2.75
CA SER A 141 -5.81 -1.41 -1.67
C SER A 141 -4.61 -0.49 -1.50
N THR A 142 -4.53 0.16 -0.34
CA THR A 142 -3.39 0.98 0.07
C THR A 142 -2.12 0.15 0.19
N ALA A 143 -2.24 -1.05 0.78
CA ALA A 143 -1.12 -1.95 1.01
C ALA A 143 -0.49 -2.44 -0.32
N VAL A 144 -1.31 -2.85 -1.28
CA VAL A 144 -0.83 -3.31 -2.60
C VAL A 144 -0.16 -2.16 -3.36
N ALA A 145 -0.74 -0.96 -3.33
CA ALA A 145 -0.17 0.20 -4.01
C ALA A 145 1.19 0.59 -3.40
N LEU A 146 1.28 0.73 -2.06
CA LEU A 146 2.53 1.08 -1.38
C LEU A 146 3.62 0.05 -1.59
N LYS A 147 3.31 -1.24 -1.42
CA LYS A 147 4.25 -2.33 -1.63
C LYS A 147 4.79 -2.32 -3.06
N SER A 148 3.92 -2.13 -4.05
CA SER A 148 4.34 -2.03 -5.44
C SER A 148 5.29 -0.84 -5.67
N PHE A 149 5.01 0.35 -5.10
CA PHE A 149 5.94 1.47 -5.18
C PHE A 149 7.29 1.18 -4.50
N GLN A 150 7.29 0.44 -3.38
CA GLN A 150 8.52 0.01 -2.69
C GLN A 150 9.36 -0.95 -3.54
N GLU A 151 8.73 -1.95 -4.16
CA GLU A 151 9.39 -2.93 -5.03
C GLU A 151 10.04 -2.27 -6.25
N PHE A 152 9.47 -1.19 -6.77
CA PHE A 152 10.04 -0.42 -7.88
C PHE A 152 11.01 0.69 -7.45
N GLY A 153 11.31 0.83 -6.15
CA GLY A 153 12.20 1.87 -5.63
C GLY A 153 11.64 3.29 -5.76
N LEU A 154 10.31 3.44 -5.85
CA LEU A 154 9.63 4.71 -6.13
C LEU A 154 8.87 5.30 -4.91
N SER A 155 9.12 4.81 -3.68
CA SER A 155 8.37 5.18 -2.45
C SER A 155 8.36 6.68 -2.15
N GLY A 156 9.44 7.42 -2.45
CA GLY A 156 9.54 8.86 -2.16
C GLY A 156 8.97 9.78 -3.25
N THR A 157 8.47 9.21 -4.36
CA THR A 157 8.07 10.00 -5.54
C THR A 157 6.71 10.69 -5.37
N SER A 158 6.45 11.70 -6.21
CA SER A 158 5.14 12.36 -6.26
C SER A 158 3.99 11.40 -6.63
N GLY A 159 4.28 10.34 -7.39
CA GLY A 159 3.32 9.28 -7.71
C GLY A 159 2.94 8.47 -6.48
N ALA A 160 3.92 8.06 -5.66
CA ALA A 160 3.66 7.35 -4.40
C ALA A 160 2.86 8.23 -3.43
N LYS A 161 3.24 9.51 -3.26
CA LYS A 161 2.49 10.48 -2.44
C LYS A 161 1.06 10.68 -2.93
N MET A 162 0.84 10.68 -4.25
CA MET A 162 -0.49 10.74 -4.84
C MET A 162 -1.28 9.48 -4.50
N ALA A 163 -0.70 8.29 -4.69
CA ALA A 163 -1.37 7.04 -4.41
C ALA A 163 -1.78 6.94 -2.93
N VAL A 164 -0.87 7.29 -2.01
CA VAL A 164 -1.15 7.34 -0.56
C VAL A 164 -2.27 8.34 -0.25
N GLY A 165 -2.20 9.55 -0.80
CA GLY A 165 -3.22 10.57 -0.54
C GLY A 165 -4.62 10.16 -1.03
N ILE A 166 -4.74 9.57 -2.23
CA ILE A 166 -6.00 9.04 -2.75
C ILE A 166 -6.50 7.89 -1.89
N ALA A 167 -5.62 6.92 -1.56
CA ALA A 167 -5.97 5.78 -0.72
C ALA A 167 -6.45 6.21 0.67
N LEU A 168 -5.78 7.18 1.29
CA LEU A 168 -6.22 7.74 2.57
C LEU A 168 -7.63 8.37 2.52
N PHE A 169 -7.98 9.02 1.41
CA PHE A 169 -9.35 9.49 1.20
C PHE A 169 -10.34 8.33 1.05
N GLN A 170 -9.94 7.28 0.32
CA GLN A 170 -10.76 6.08 0.13
C GLN A 170 -10.99 5.33 1.45
N ASP A 171 -9.99 5.26 2.34
CA ASP A 171 -10.13 4.68 3.67
C ASP A 171 -11.18 5.43 4.51
N ILE A 172 -11.18 6.78 4.45
CA ILE A 172 -12.21 7.60 5.08
C ILE A 172 -13.58 7.35 4.42
N ALA A 173 -13.61 7.27 3.08
CA ALA A 173 -14.86 7.00 2.35
C ALA A 173 -15.43 5.61 2.69
N ALA A 174 -14.59 4.59 2.87
CA ALA A 174 -15.01 3.26 3.30
C ALA A 174 -15.70 3.30 4.68
N ILE A 175 -15.11 4.02 5.63
CA ILE A 175 -15.70 4.21 6.96
C ILE A 175 -17.04 4.96 6.89
N MET A 176 -17.09 6.01 6.06
CA MET A 176 -18.34 6.75 5.84
C MET A 176 -19.41 5.87 5.20
N LEU A 177 -19.05 4.98 4.27
CA LEU A 177 -19.97 4.00 3.70
C LEU A 177 -20.53 3.06 4.76
N VAL A 178 -19.69 2.50 5.64
CA VAL A 178 -20.14 1.66 6.76
C VAL A 178 -21.14 2.41 7.64
N ALA A 179 -20.91 3.69 7.90
CA ALA A 179 -21.79 4.50 8.75
C ALA A 179 -23.12 4.89 8.08
N ILE A 180 -23.10 5.12 6.76
CA ILE A 180 -24.25 5.68 6.02
C ILE A 180 -25.12 4.58 5.40
N MET A 181 -24.54 3.42 5.06
CA MET A 181 -25.27 2.32 4.39
C MET A 181 -26.58 1.92 5.07
N PRO A 182 -26.64 1.71 6.41
CA PRO A 182 -27.90 1.34 7.06
C PRO A 182 -28.99 2.39 6.83
N GLN A 183 -28.66 3.67 6.84
CA GLN A 183 -29.62 4.75 6.65
C GLN A 183 -30.11 4.86 5.21
N ILE A 184 -29.26 4.56 4.20
CA ILE A 184 -29.64 4.58 2.79
C ILE A 184 -30.72 3.52 2.51
N PHE A 185 -30.57 2.32 3.10
CA PHE A 185 -31.44 1.18 2.77
C PHE A 185 -32.62 0.97 3.72
N THR A 186 -32.61 1.55 4.92
CA THR A 186 -33.73 1.48 5.87
C THR A 186 -34.68 2.68 5.79
N ALA A 187 -34.35 3.69 4.96
CA ALA A 187 -35.20 4.87 4.78
C ALA A 187 -36.54 4.50 4.13
N THR A 188 -37.64 4.74 4.83
CA THR A 188 -39.00 4.58 4.28
C THR A 188 -39.39 5.78 3.41
N PRO A 189 -40.29 5.62 2.44
CA PRO A 189 -40.71 6.71 1.54
C PRO A 189 -41.39 7.90 2.23
N ASP A 190 -41.91 7.72 3.46
CA ASP A 190 -42.57 8.78 4.22
C ASP A 190 -41.58 9.81 4.76
N SER A 191 -41.68 11.02 4.23
CA SER A 191 -40.72 12.10 4.42
C SER A 191 -40.49 12.51 5.89
N TRP A 192 -41.47 12.41 6.75
CA TRP A 192 -41.38 12.77 8.17
C TRP A 192 -40.69 11.69 9.01
N GLU A 193 -41.07 10.44 8.82
CA GLU A 193 -40.43 9.32 9.56
C GLU A 193 -38.97 9.15 9.12
N THR A 194 -38.70 9.32 7.85
CA THR A 194 -37.31 9.31 7.32
C THR A 194 -36.48 10.41 7.95
N ALA A 195 -37.01 11.64 8.05
CA ALA A 195 -36.30 12.76 8.68
C ALA A 195 -36.03 12.49 10.18
N LEU A 196 -37.01 11.91 10.88
CA LEU A 196 -36.86 11.51 12.29
C LEU A 196 -35.80 10.40 12.46
N ASN A 197 -35.82 9.38 11.61
CA ASN A 197 -34.86 8.28 11.63
C ASN A 197 -33.44 8.76 11.34
N ILE A 198 -33.25 9.63 10.36
CA ILE A 198 -31.97 10.27 10.08
C ILE A 198 -31.53 11.13 11.27
N GLY A 199 -32.44 11.92 11.86
CA GLY A 199 -32.15 12.72 13.05
C GLY A 199 -31.71 11.86 14.23
N MET A 200 -32.38 10.74 14.46
CA MET A 200 -32.02 9.77 15.51
C MET A 200 -30.69 9.07 15.22
N ALA A 201 -30.41 8.71 13.99
CA ALA A 201 -29.12 8.12 13.61
C ALA A 201 -27.96 9.10 13.83
N VAL A 202 -28.14 10.36 13.43
CA VAL A 202 -27.18 11.44 13.71
C VAL A 202 -27.00 11.65 15.20
N LEU A 203 -28.09 11.68 15.97
CA LEU A 203 -28.03 11.82 17.44
C LEU A 203 -27.26 10.65 18.08
N ARG A 204 -27.56 9.40 17.70
CA ARG A 204 -26.83 8.20 18.16
C ARG A 204 -25.35 8.29 17.83
N GLY A 205 -25.00 8.72 16.60
CA GLY A 205 -23.63 8.95 16.17
C GLY A 205 -22.92 10.00 17.02
N LEU A 206 -23.57 11.14 17.31
CA LEU A 206 -23.04 12.19 18.16
C LEU A 206 -22.86 11.73 19.61
N VAL A 207 -23.83 11.00 20.16
CA VAL A 207 -23.74 10.40 21.51
C VAL A 207 -22.59 9.41 21.57
N PHE A 208 -22.44 8.55 20.56
CA PHE A 208 -21.32 7.61 20.47
C PHE A 208 -19.98 8.34 20.42
N LEU A 209 -19.82 9.31 19.53
CA LEU A 209 -18.58 10.08 19.40
C LEU A 209 -18.24 10.86 20.68
N GLY A 210 -19.26 11.43 21.35
CA GLY A 210 -19.10 12.10 22.64
C GLY A 210 -18.65 11.14 23.74
N ALA A 211 -19.30 9.98 23.86
CA ALA A 211 -18.92 8.95 24.83
C ALA A 211 -17.53 8.38 24.55
N ALA A 212 -17.24 8.06 23.29
CA ALA A 212 -15.93 7.57 22.87
C ALA A 212 -14.82 8.62 23.09
N TRP A 213 -15.11 9.90 22.86
CA TRP A 213 -14.19 11.01 23.15
C TRP A 213 -13.91 11.13 24.65
N LEU A 214 -14.94 11.04 25.51
CA LEU A 214 -14.77 11.05 26.97
C LEU A 214 -13.92 9.88 27.44
N ILE A 215 -14.20 8.68 26.94
CA ILE A 215 -13.40 7.47 27.22
C ILE A 215 -11.96 7.67 26.75
N GLY A 216 -11.77 8.09 25.50
CA GLY A 216 -10.45 8.31 24.89
C GLY A 216 -9.62 9.37 25.61
N ARG A 217 -10.26 10.46 26.04
CA ARG A 217 -9.60 11.60 26.68
C ARG A 217 -9.24 11.36 28.14
N TYR A 218 -10.14 10.72 28.90
CA TYR A 218 -10.01 10.63 30.36
C TYR A 218 -9.73 9.22 30.88
N LEU A 219 -10.40 8.20 30.36
CA LEU A 219 -10.30 6.84 30.87
C LEU A 219 -9.11 6.10 30.27
N LEU A 220 -8.97 6.16 28.96
CA LEU A 220 -7.94 5.43 28.19
C LEU A 220 -6.52 5.72 28.71
N PRO A 221 -6.06 6.97 28.83
CA PRO A 221 -4.71 7.26 29.28
C PRO A 221 -4.43 6.74 30.69
N ARG A 222 -5.44 6.76 31.58
CA ARG A 222 -5.30 6.26 32.96
C ARG A 222 -5.14 4.75 32.98
N ILE A 223 -5.95 4.02 32.24
CA ILE A 223 -5.87 2.55 32.14
C ILE A 223 -4.54 2.16 31.51
N MET A 224 -4.17 2.79 30.38
CA MET A 224 -2.91 2.49 29.68
C MET A 224 -1.70 2.74 30.58
N LEU A 225 -1.68 3.82 31.33
CA LEU A 225 -0.60 4.13 32.27
C LEU A 225 -0.55 3.11 33.42
N ALA A 226 -1.71 2.75 33.99
CA ALA A 226 -1.79 1.76 35.09
C ALA A 226 -1.24 0.40 34.63
N VAL A 227 -1.69 -0.06 33.47
CA VAL A 227 -1.24 -1.34 32.88
C VAL A 227 0.23 -1.27 32.46
N ALA A 228 0.70 -0.18 31.85
CA ALA A 228 2.09 -0.02 31.43
C ALA A 228 3.05 -0.08 32.64
N ARG A 229 2.66 0.39 33.81
CA ARG A 229 3.43 0.33 35.06
C ARG A 229 3.66 -1.10 35.57
N THR A 230 2.78 -2.05 35.23
CA THR A 230 2.95 -3.46 35.64
C THR A 230 4.06 -4.16 34.88
N LYS A 231 4.54 -3.57 33.75
CA LYS A 231 5.54 -4.15 32.84
C LYS A 231 5.15 -5.52 32.26
N SER A 232 3.91 -6.01 32.50
CA SER A 232 3.42 -7.25 31.92
C SER A 232 2.97 -7.02 30.47
N ARG A 233 3.53 -7.82 29.56
CA ARG A 233 3.15 -7.81 28.16
C ARG A 233 1.75 -8.37 27.96
N GLU A 234 1.44 -9.45 28.65
CA GLU A 234 0.15 -10.13 28.58
C GLU A 234 -0.99 -9.19 28.97
N LEU A 235 -0.85 -8.51 30.14
CA LEU A 235 -1.84 -7.56 30.60
C LEU A 235 -2.02 -6.37 29.65
N PHE A 236 -0.92 -5.93 29.01
CA PHE A 236 -0.96 -4.86 28.02
C PHE A 236 -1.75 -5.29 26.77
N THR A 237 -1.48 -6.48 26.24
CA THR A 237 -2.20 -7.04 25.10
C THR A 237 -3.68 -7.24 25.41
N LEU A 238 -4.03 -7.81 26.56
CA LEU A 238 -5.42 -7.97 27.00
C LEU A 238 -6.16 -6.62 27.12
N MET A 239 -5.48 -5.61 27.66
CA MET A 239 -6.03 -4.25 27.73
C MET A 239 -6.36 -3.70 26.35
N VAL A 240 -5.47 -3.89 25.36
CA VAL A 240 -5.70 -3.41 23.98
C VAL A 240 -6.94 -4.05 23.38
N PHE A 241 -7.09 -5.37 23.51
CA PHE A 241 -8.27 -6.09 23.05
C PHE A 241 -9.55 -5.65 23.81
N ALA A 242 -9.46 -5.42 25.13
CA ALA A 242 -10.57 -4.92 25.91
C ALA A 242 -11.03 -3.52 25.50
N ILE A 243 -10.08 -2.64 25.14
CA ILE A 243 -10.39 -1.29 24.62
C ILE A 243 -11.08 -1.41 23.27
N CYS A 244 -10.51 -2.20 22.35
CA CYS A 244 -11.06 -2.40 21.02
C CYS A 244 -12.48 -2.96 21.10
N SER A 245 -12.68 -4.08 21.79
CA SER A 245 -13.99 -4.73 21.92
C SER A 245 -14.99 -3.90 22.72
N GLY A 246 -14.56 -3.19 23.76
CA GLY A 246 -15.42 -2.36 24.59
C GLY A 246 -16.00 -1.17 23.84
N ILE A 247 -15.21 -0.46 23.04
CA ILE A 247 -15.69 0.67 22.23
C ILE A 247 -16.51 0.14 21.03
N ALA A 248 -16.12 -0.99 20.43
CA ALA A 248 -16.89 -1.65 19.40
C ALA A 248 -18.29 -2.08 19.88
N MET A 249 -18.35 -2.66 21.08
CA MET A 249 -19.61 -3.02 21.73
C MET A 249 -20.46 -1.79 22.06
N LEU A 250 -19.87 -0.69 22.53
CA LEU A 250 -20.58 0.58 22.76
C LEU A 250 -21.24 1.10 21.48
N ALA A 251 -20.53 1.02 20.34
CA ALA A 251 -21.11 1.39 19.05
C ALA A 251 -22.34 0.52 18.72
N SER A 252 -22.22 -0.79 18.88
CA SER A 252 -23.30 -1.76 18.64
C SER A 252 -24.52 -1.49 19.52
N LEU A 253 -24.33 -1.20 20.81
CA LEU A 253 -25.41 -0.84 21.73
C LEU A 253 -26.17 0.43 21.33
N LEU A 254 -25.53 1.32 20.63
CA LEU A 254 -26.13 2.54 20.07
C LEU A 254 -26.70 2.35 18.65
N GLY A 255 -26.71 1.10 18.14
CA GLY A 255 -27.22 0.76 16.80
C GLY A 255 -26.30 1.20 15.66
N LEU A 256 -25.00 1.36 15.94
CA LEU A 256 -23.94 1.61 14.96
C LEU A 256 -23.17 0.32 14.66
N SER A 257 -22.42 0.29 13.56
CA SER A 257 -21.64 -0.90 13.22
C SER A 257 -20.47 -1.12 14.19
N ILE A 258 -20.20 -2.38 14.51
CA ILE A 258 -19.06 -2.82 15.34
C ILE A 258 -17.75 -2.35 14.72
N ALA A 259 -17.65 -2.41 13.38
CA ALA A 259 -16.49 -1.96 12.61
C ALA A 259 -16.18 -0.48 12.81
N LEU A 260 -17.20 0.40 12.81
CA LEU A 260 -17.05 1.83 13.13
C LEU A 260 -16.57 2.04 14.56
N GLY A 261 -17.08 1.23 15.50
CA GLY A 261 -16.63 1.27 16.89
C GLY A 261 -15.16 0.90 17.04
N ALA A 262 -14.72 -0.19 16.41
CA ALA A 262 -13.33 -0.62 16.43
C ALA A 262 -12.39 0.42 15.79
N PHE A 263 -12.77 0.99 14.64
CA PHE A 263 -12.01 2.08 14.01
C PHE A 263 -11.87 3.28 14.94
N THR A 264 -12.97 3.69 15.58
CA THR A 264 -12.98 4.83 16.52
C THR A 264 -12.07 4.56 17.72
N ALA A 265 -12.07 3.32 18.25
CA ALA A 265 -11.14 2.89 19.29
C ALA A 265 -9.68 3.06 18.86
N GLY A 266 -9.34 2.60 17.66
CA GLY A 266 -8.01 2.76 17.06
C GLY A 266 -7.60 4.22 16.95
N LEU A 267 -8.49 5.08 16.44
CA LEU A 267 -8.26 6.51 16.28
C LEU A 267 -7.95 7.22 17.62
N PHE A 268 -8.64 6.86 18.71
CA PHE A 268 -8.34 7.43 20.03
C PHE A 268 -7.01 6.92 20.58
N VAL A 269 -6.69 5.65 20.37
CA VAL A 269 -5.41 5.07 20.79
C VAL A 269 -4.24 5.62 19.97
N SER A 270 -4.45 5.95 18.68
CA SER A 270 -3.41 6.55 17.81
C SER A 270 -2.85 7.86 18.37
N SER A 271 -3.69 8.63 19.06
CA SER A 271 -3.30 9.89 19.71
C SER A 271 -2.55 9.68 21.02
N SER A 272 -2.38 8.45 21.50
CA SER A 272 -1.73 8.13 22.77
C SER A 272 -0.22 7.95 22.60
N TYR A 273 0.54 8.17 23.69
CA TYR A 273 1.97 7.90 23.72
C TYR A 273 2.35 6.44 23.44
N TYR A 274 1.38 5.52 23.63
CA TYR A 274 1.59 4.08 23.47
C TYR A 274 1.15 3.53 22.12
N SER A 275 0.78 4.38 21.16
CA SER A 275 0.22 3.97 19.85
C SER A 275 1.09 2.94 19.11
N HIS A 276 2.40 3.18 19.02
CA HIS A 276 3.32 2.26 18.36
C HIS A 276 3.42 0.89 19.06
N ARG A 277 3.38 0.89 20.41
CA ARG A 277 3.39 -0.35 21.17
C ARG A 277 2.08 -1.12 20.99
N VAL A 278 0.95 -0.42 20.99
CA VAL A 278 -0.36 -1.03 20.72
C VAL A 278 -0.37 -1.65 19.31
N LEU A 279 0.10 -0.92 18.31
CA LEU A 279 0.18 -1.42 16.95
C LEU A 279 1.04 -2.70 16.87
N SER A 280 2.22 -2.72 17.50
CA SER A 280 3.09 -3.90 17.49
C SER A 280 2.49 -5.13 18.17
N GLU A 281 1.65 -4.95 19.20
CA GLU A 281 0.96 -6.06 19.87
C GLU A 281 -0.25 -6.58 19.06
N VAL A 282 -0.93 -5.73 18.28
CA VAL A 282 -2.13 -6.11 17.52
C VAL A 282 -1.81 -6.68 16.15
N LEU A 283 -0.72 -6.21 15.50
CA LEU A 283 -0.35 -6.61 14.14
C LEU A 283 -0.34 -8.14 13.91
N PRO A 284 0.27 -8.98 14.76
CA PRO A 284 0.29 -10.43 14.53
C PRO A 284 -1.12 -11.05 14.53
N PHE A 285 -1.99 -10.57 15.40
CA PHE A 285 -3.39 -11.05 15.48
C PHE A 285 -4.19 -10.55 14.27
N LYS A 286 -4.03 -9.27 13.92
CA LYS A 286 -4.66 -8.72 12.71
C LYS A 286 -4.26 -9.54 11.48
N ASP A 287 -2.98 -9.81 11.28
CA ASP A 287 -2.51 -10.54 10.11
C ASP A 287 -3.06 -11.97 10.07
N LEU A 288 -3.11 -12.65 11.23
CA LEU A 288 -3.67 -13.99 11.36
C LEU A 288 -5.16 -14.02 11.00
N PHE A 289 -5.97 -13.19 11.64
CA PHE A 289 -7.42 -13.17 11.44
C PHE A 289 -7.81 -12.58 10.08
N LEU A 290 -7.05 -11.61 9.58
CA LEU A 290 -7.22 -11.06 8.23
C LEU A 290 -6.97 -12.14 7.16
N THR A 291 -6.00 -13.02 7.39
CA THR A 291 -5.74 -14.15 6.50
C THR A 291 -6.95 -15.09 6.43
N ILE A 292 -7.57 -15.39 7.58
CA ILE A 292 -8.78 -16.21 7.64
C ILE A 292 -9.96 -15.50 6.96
N PHE A 293 -10.08 -14.18 7.14
CA PHE A 293 -11.08 -13.38 6.45
C PHE A 293 -10.95 -13.47 4.92
N PHE A 294 -9.74 -13.38 4.36
CA PHE A 294 -9.54 -13.53 2.91
C PHE A 294 -9.87 -14.94 2.43
N VAL A 295 -9.55 -15.96 3.22
CA VAL A 295 -9.98 -17.34 2.92
C VAL A 295 -11.51 -17.44 2.93
N SER A 296 -12.17 -16.87 3.96
CA SER A 296 -13.64 -16.82 4.04
C SER A 296 -14.27 -16.14 2.83
N ALA A 297 -13.72 -15.01 2.40
CA ALA A 297 -14.19 -14.33 1.19
C ALA A 297 -13.99 -15.18 -0.07
N GLY A 298 -12.92 -15.97 -0.12
CA GLY A 298 -12.67 -16.93 -1.21
C GLY A 298 -13.67 -18.09 -1.24
N LEU A 299 -14.14 -18.56 -0.06
CA LEU A 299 -15.14 -19.63 0.05
C LEU A 299 -16.49 -19.28 -0.60
N LEU A 300 -16.80 -18.00 -0.73
CA LEU A 300 -18.04 -17.53 -1.35
C LEU A 300 -18.01 -17.61 -2.89
N ILE A 301 -16.89 -18.02 -3.49
CA ILE A 301 -16.76 -18.12 -4.95
C ILE A 301 -17.01 -19.55 -5.40
N ASP A 302 -18.07 -19.71 -6.20
CA ASP A 302 -18.34 -20.88 -6.99
C ASP A 302 -17.50 -20.84 -8.29
N ILE A 303 -16.57 -21.80 -8.43
CA ILE A 303 -15.70 -21.90 -9.62
C ILE A 303 -16.51 -22.31 -10.86
N ASP A 304 -17.50 -23.18 -10.71
CA ASP A 304 -18.29 -23.67 -11.86
C ASP A 304 -19.08 -22.53 -12.48
N GLY A 305 -19.78 -21.74 -11.65
CA GLY A 305 -20.47 -20.53 -12.09
C GLY A 305 -19.53 -19.46 -12.64
N LEU A 306 -18.33 -19.32 -12.08
CA LEU A 306 -17.32 -18.38 -12.57
C LEU A 306 -16.79 -18.80 -13.96
N TRP A 307 -16.58 -20.12 -14.17
CA TRP A 307 -16.04 -20.65 -15.42
C TRP A 307 -17.03 -20.53 -16.57
N GLU A 308 -18.32 -20.76 -16.32
CA GLU A 308 -19.38 -20.55 -17.30
C GLU A 308 -19.46 -19.10 -17.79
N HIS A 309 -19.12 -18.14 -16.92
CA HIS A 309 -19.22 -16.70 -17.21
C HIS A 309 -17.86 -15.99 -17.34
N ILE A 310 -16.76 -16.74 -17.52
CA ILE A 310 -15.40 -16.18 -17.50
C ILE A 310 -15.18 -15.03 -18.49
N GLY A 311 -15.81 -15.08 -19.65
CA GLY A 311 -15.77 -14.01 -20.65
C GLY A 311 -16.43 -12.72 -20.15
N GLN A 312 -17.54 -12.83 -19.44
CA GLN A 312 -18.23 -11.69 -18.83
C GLN A 312 -17.40 -11.09 -17.68
N VAL A 313 -16.88 -11.96 -16.81
CA VAL A 313 -16.00 -11.56 -15.69
C VAL A 313 -14.75 -10.84 -16.19
N ALA A 314 -14.08 -11.40 -17.21
CA ALA A 314 -12.88 -10.79 -17.79
C ALA A 314 -13.19 -9.44 -18.46
N THR A 315 -14.33 -9.33 -19.14
CA THR A 315 -14.78 -8.07 -19.76
C THR A 315 -15.07 -7.02 -18.68
N PHE A 316 -15.78 -7.41 -17.62
CA PHE A 316 -16.14 -6.52 -16.53
C PHE A 316 -14.89 -6.12 -15.72
N ALA A 317 -13.97 -7.04 -15.46
CA ALA A 317 -12.68 -6.74 -14.82
C ALA A 317 -11.87 -5.74 -15.65
N SER A 318 -11.78 -5.94 -16.97
CA SER A 318 -11.08 -5.02 -17.87
C SER A 318 -11.70 -3.62 -17.86
N PHE A 319 -13.02 -3.55 -17.83
CA PHE A 319 -13.76 -2.30 -17.73
C PHE A 319 -13.48 -1.58 -16.39
N VAL A 320 -13.51 -2.32 -15.27
CA VAL A 320 -13.20 -1.78 -13.93
C VAL A 320 -11.78 -1.23 -13.88
N LEU A 321 -10.79 -2.01 -14.34
CA LEU A 321 -9.41 -1.58 -14.40
C LEU A 321 -9.21 -0.32 -15.25
N ALA A 322 -9.87 -0.27 -16.43
CA ALA A 322 -9.78 0.86 -17.34
C ALA A 322 -10.40 2.14 -16.72
N ILE A 323 -11.59 2.05 -16.13
CA ILE A 323 -12.25 3.20 -15.50
C ILE A 323 -11.43 3.69 -14.30
N LYS A 324 -10.96 2.81 -13.43
CA LYS A 324 -10.12 3.21 -12.28
C LYS A 324 -8.82 3.88 -12.75
N PHE A 325 -8.20 3.33 -13.80
CA PHE A 325 -7.01 3.95 -14.40
C PHE A 325 -7.31 5.36 -14.90
N VAL A 326 -8.38 5.55 -15.68
CA VAL A 326 -8.79 6.86 -16.23
C VAL A 326 -9.16 7.83 -15.10
N ALA A 327 -9.90 7.38 -14.08
CA ALA A 327 -10.29 8.20 -12.93
C ALA A 327 -9.06 8.71 -12.16
N CYS A 328 -8.09 7.81 -11.87
CA CYS A 328 -6.85 8.19 -11.21
C CYS A 328 -5.97 9.09 -12.10
N LEU A 329 -5.92 8.83 -13.40
CA LEU A 329 -5.16 9.66 -14.34
C LEU A 329 -5.75 11.07 -14.47
N THR A 330 -7.07 11.18 -14.44
CA THR A 330 -7.79 12.45 -14.37
C THR A 330 -7.42 13.19 -13.09
N ALA A 331 -7.46 12.52 -11.94
CA ALA A 331 -7.02 13.09 -10.67
C ALA A 331 -5.56 13.55 -10.72
N ALA A 332 -4.65 12.76 -11.32
CA ALA A 332 -3.25 13.12 -11.51
C ALA A 332 -3.09 14.41 -12.33
N SER A 333 -3.89 14.58 -13.37
CA SER A 333 -3.89 15.75 -14.24
C SER A 333 -4.32 17.02 -13.46
N PHE A 334 -5.39 16.93 -12.67
CA PHE A 334 -5.86 18.03 -11.81
C PHE A 334 -4.84 18.40 -10.72
N LEU A 335 -4.15 17.41 -10.18
CA LEU A 335 -3.09 17.58 -9.18
C LEU A 335 -1.77 18.06 -9.79
N LYS A 336 -1.69 18.13 -11.14
CA LYS A 336 -0.47 18.51 -11.89
C LYS A 336 0.72 17.61 -11.55
N ILE A 337 0.49 16.30 -11.34
CA ILE A 337 1.52 15.29 -11.15
C ILE A 337 2.22 15.06 -12.48
N PRO A 338 3.56 14.90 -12.50
CA PRO A 338 4.30 14.57 -13.72
C PRO A 338 3.74 13.32 -14.40
N GLY A 339 3.55 13.37 -15.73
CA GLY A 339 2.83 12.35 -16.48
C GLY A 339 3.29 10.92 -16.21
N ARG A 340 4.61 10.70 -16.11
CA ARG A 340 5.17 9.39 -15.75
C ARG A 340 4.74 8.92 -14.36
N MET A 341 4.82 9.79 -13.37
CA MET A 341 4.44 9.45 -11.99
C MET A 341 2.93 9.34 -11.84
N GLY A 342 2.18 10.14 -12.60
CA GLY A 342 0.71 10.04 -12.70
C GLY A 342 0.27 8.68 -13.25
N ILE A 343 0.89 8.19 -14.34
CA ILE A 343 0.61 6.87 -14.91
C ILE A 343 0.93 5.76 -13.91
N MET A 344 2.09 5.82 -13.23
CA MET A 344 2.47 4.83 -12.24
C MET A 344 1.48 4.80 -11.06
N ALA A 345 1.09 5.98 -10.54
CA ALA A 345 0.10 6.09 -9.46
C ALA A 345 -1.28 5.58 -9.90
N SER A 346 -1.72 5.94 -11.12
CA SER A 346 -2.99 5.46 -11.67
C SER A 346 -3.01 3.94 -11.79
N THR A 347 -1.92 3.34 -12.27
CA THR A 347 -1.80 1.88 -12.39
C THR A 347 -1.79 1.19 -11.02
N ALA A 348 -1.10 1.76 -10.03
CA ALA A 348 -1.05 1.21 -8.68
C ALA A 348 -2.43 1.18 -8.00
N LEU A 349 -3.33 2.10 -8.35
CA LEU A 349 -4.67 2.23 -7.79
C LEU A 349 -5.79 1.63 -8.66
N THR A 350 -5.46 0.86 -9.71
CA THR A 350 -6.49 0.19 -10.53
C THR A 350 -7.16 -0.97 -9.84
N ASN A 351 -6.55 -1.55 -8.81
CA ASN A 351 -7.14 -2.67 -8.08
C ASN A 351 -8.39 -2.27 -7.31
N VAL A 352 -9.27 -3.22 -7.09
CA VAL A 352 -10.36 -3.14 -6.13
C VAL A 352 -9.80 -3.61 -4.79
N GLY A 353 -9.92 -2.78 -3.74
CA GLY A 353 -9.23 -3.00 -2.47
C GLY A 353 -9.91 -4.00 -1.54
N GLU A 354 -9.22 -4.36 -0.47
CA GLU A 354 -9.69 -5.26 0.59
C GLU A 354 -10.98 -4.76 1.27
N PHE A 355 -11.20 -3.44 1.35
CA PHE A 355 -12.43 -2.89 1.91
C PHE A 355 -13.69 -3.29 1.13
N SER A 356 -13.58 -3.54 -0.17
CA SER A 356 -14.73 -4.01 -0.95
C SER A 356 -15.18 -5.40 -0.51
N LEU A 357 -14.24 -6.26 -0.08
CA LEU A 357 -14.54 -7.59 0.44
C LEU A 357 -15.23 -7.53 1.81
N VAL A 358 -14.99 -6.47 2.60
CA VAL A 358 -15.65 -6.21 3.89
C VAL A 358 -17.02 -5.57 3.70
N LEU A 359 -17.12 -4.59 2.79
CA LEU A 359 -18.32 -3.78 2.62
C LEU A 359 -19.45 -4.51 1.87
N ILE A 360 -19.12 -5.43 0.97
CA ILE A 360 -20.13 -6.22 0.25
C ILE A 360 -20.90 -7.15 1.17
N PRO A 361 -20.30 -7.99 2.06
CA PRO A 361 -21.03 -8.77 3.05
C PRO A 361 -21.87 -7.88 3.98
N PHE A 362 -21.30 -6.77 4.45
CA PHE A 362 -22.03 -5.82 5.29
C PHE A 362 -23.25 -5.23 4.58
N MET A 363 -23.14 -4.94 3.27
CA MET A 363 -24.29 -4.53 2.46
C MET A 363 -25.32 -5.65 2.32
N GLN A 364 -24.89 -6.89 2.12
CA GLN A 364 -25.77 -8.06 2.00
C GLN A 364 -26.63 -8.30 3.25
N GLU A 365 -26.09 -8.04 4.43
CA GLU A 365 -26.84 -8.15 5.69
C GLU A 365 -27.94 -7.08 5.82
N ILE A 366 -27.70 -5.88 5.28
CA ILE A 366 -28.66 -4.76 5.38
C ILE A 366 -29.69 -4.84 4.26
N SER A 367 -29.24 -5.07 3.05
CA SER A 367 -30.09 -5.11 1.85
C SER A 367 -29.46 -6.02 0.78
N PRO A 368 -30.02 -7.20 0.56
CA PRO A 368 -29.43 -8.20 -0.36
C PRO A 368 -29.28 -7.69 -1.79
N ILE A 369 -28.12 -7.97 -2.39
CA ILE A 369 -27.83 -7.71 -3.79
C ILE A 369 -27.69 -9.05 -4.56
N PRO A 370 -27.83 -9.05 -5.90
CA PRO A 370 -27.72 -10.26 -6.70
C PRO A 370 -26.39 -11.00 -6.48
N ALA A 371 -26.44 -12.32 -6.28
CA ALA A 371 -25.26 -13.14 -6.03
C ALA A 371 -24.20 -13.00 -7.12
N LEU A 372 -24.61 -12.86 -8.39
CA LEU A 372 -23.70 -12.63 -9.51
C LEU A 372 -22.86 -11.34 -9.35
N VAL A 373 -23.45 -10.27 -8.82
CA VAL A 373 -22.72 -9.01 -8.55
C VAL A 373 -21.70 -9.21 -7.46
N THR A 374 -22.09 -9.87 -6.37
CA THR A 374 -21.21 -10.18 -5.24
C THR A 374 -20.00 -11.02 -5.68
N THR A 375 -20.26 -12.13 -6.39
CA THR A 375 -19.19 -13.02 -6.89
C THR A 375 -18.24 -12.27 -7.84
N ASN A 376 -18.78 -11.45 -8.75
CA ASN A 376 -17.97 -10.64 -9.65
C ASN A 376 -17.09 -9.64 -8.90
N VAL A 377 -17.59 -8.94 -7.90
CA VAL A 377 -16.79 -8.00 -7.11
C VAL A 377 -15.64 -8.72 -6.40
N TYR A 378 -15.90 -9.89 -5.81
CA TYR A 378 -14.86 -10.69 -5.15
C TYR A 378 -13.79 -11.18 -6.15
N ALA A 379 -14.22 -11.74 -7.28
CA ALA A 379 -13.31 -12.20 -8.32
C ALA A 379 -12.44 -11.06 -8.86
N ILE A 380 -13.04 -9.88 -9.12
CA ILE A 380 -12.30 -8.72 -9.62
C ILE A 380 -11.34 -8.18 -8.55
N ALA A 381 -11.75 -8.13 -7.29
CA ALA A 381 -10.87 -7.68 -6.20
C ALA A 381 -9.62 -8.57 -6.12
N ALA A 382 -9.79 -9.89 -6.08
CA ALA A 382 -8.67 -10.83 -6.01
C ALA A 382 -7.73 -10.74 -7.22
N VAL A 383 -8.31 -10.80 -8.43
CA VAL A 383 -7.53 -10.75 -9.67
C VAL A 383 -6.82 -9.41 -9.82
N SER A 384 -7.50 -8.29 -9.57
CA SER A 384 -6.91 -6.97 -9.75
C SER A 384 -5.79 -6.68 -8.75
N MET A 385 -5.93 -7.10 -7.48
CA MET A 385 -4.85 -6.99 -6.49
C MET A 385 -3.62 -7.80 -6.90
N GLY A 386 -3.81 -9.05 -7.35
CA GLY A 386 -2.71 -9.90 -7.84
C GLY A 386 -2.03 -9.36 -9.10
N MET A 387 -2.80 -8.74 -10.00
CA MET A 387 -2.29 -8.19 -11.26
C MET A 387 -1.57 -6.85 -11.09
N THR A 388 -1.78 -6.10 -10.02
CA THR A 388 -1.24 -4.74 -9.85
C THR A 388 0.28 -4.65 -10.05
N PRO A 389 1.15 -5.49 -9.47
CA PRO A 389 2.59 -5.44 -9.70
C PRO A 389 2.96 -5.68 -11.17
N LEU A 390 2.26 -6.59 -11.84
CA LEU A 390 2.46 -6.89 -13.28
C LEU A 390 2.04 -5.71 -14.15
N LEU A 391 0.90 -5.10 -13.85
CA LEU A 391 0.41 -3.90 -14.55
C LEU A 391 1.39 -2.73 -14.35
N MET A 392 1.93 -2.52 -13.16
CA MET A 392 2.94 -1.49 -12.92
C MET A 392 4.24 -1.76 -13.69
N LYS A 393 4.67 -3.01 -13.81
CA LYS A 393 5.82 -3.40 -14.64
C LYS A 393 5.57 -3.09 -16.12
N ALA A 394 4.37 -3.39 -16.62
CA ALA A 394 3.96 -3.06 -17.98
C ALA A 394 3.85 -1.54 -18.18
N ALA A 395 3.23 -0.82 -17.25
CA ALA A 395 3.10 0.63 -17.28
C ALA A 395 4.47 1.32 -17.34
N ARG A 396 5.45 0.84 -16.56
CA ARG A 396 6.83 1.37 -16.60
C ARG A 396 7.44 1.28 -18.02
N LYS A 397 7.21 0.18 -18.74
CA LYS A 397 7.66 0.00 -20.12
C LYS A 397 6.89 0.86 -21.13
N LEU A 398 5.58 1.01 -20.92
CA LEU A 398 4.70 1.75 -21.84
C LEU A 398 4.65 3.26 -21.58
N THR A 399 5.11 3.72 -20.41
CA THR A 399 5.11 5.14 -20.02
C THR A 399 5.74 6.06 -21.08
N PRO A 400 6.87 5.75 -21.72
CA PRO A 400 7.46 6.61 -22.76
C PRO A 400 6.54 6.85 -23.95
N LEU A 401 5.67 5.88 -24.25
CA LEU A 401 4.66 5.97 -25.31
C LEU A 401 3.44 6.78 -24.86
N LEU A 402 2.95 6.51 -23.66
CA LEU A 402 1.72 7.13 -23.09
C LEU A 402 1.93 8.62 -22.75
N VAL A 403 3.11 9.04 -22.34
CA VAL A 403 3.44 10.46 -22.08
C VAL A 403 3.42 11.32 -23.36
N ARG A 404 3.41 10.70 -24.56
CA ARG A 404 3.27 11.44 -25.82
C ARG A 404 1.87 12.00 -26.06
N ILE A 405 0.85 11.53 -25.31
CA ILE A 405 -0.53 11.98 -25.42
C ILE A 405 -0.62 13.46 -25.01
N PRO A 406 -1.21 14.35 -25.85
CA PRO A 406 -1.43 15.74 -25.51
C PRO A 406 -2.28 15.88 -24.24
N GLY A 407 -1.82 16.62 -23.24
CA GLY A 407 -2.48 16.76 -21.94
C GLY A 407 -1.74 16.09 -20.77
N LEU A 408 -0.95 15.04 -21.02
CA LEU A 408 -0.09 14.40 -20.01
C LEU A 408 1.29 15.08 -19.86
N LYS A 409 1.67 15.94 -20.82
CA LYS A 409 2.89 16.75 -20.73
C LYS A 409 2.64 17.95 -19.84
N THR A 410 3.24 17.98 -18.68
CA THR A 410 3.25 19.19 -17.85
C THR A 410 4.09 20.28 -18.54
N LYS A 411 3.51 21.46 -18.73
CA LYS A 411 4.16 22.65 -19.33
C LYS A 411 5.49 23.00 -18.62
N ARG A 412 5.68 22.48 -17.41
CA ARG A 412 6.85 22.67 -16.54
C ARG A 412 8.06 21.79 -16.93
N GLU A 413 7.85 20.62 -17.56
CA GLU A 413 8.95 19.78 -18.04
C GLU A 413 9.70 20.40 -19.23
N ARG A 414 9.02 21.20 -20.06
CA ARG A 414 9.64 21.88 -21.21
C ARG A 414 10.51 23.07 -20.79
N LEU A 415 10.07 23.88 -19.83
CA LEU A 415 10.80 25.09 -19.42
C LEU A 415 12.09 24.80 -18.64
N ASN A 416 12.12 23.69 -17.87
CA ASN A 416 13.33 23.33 -17.11
C ASN A 416 14.43 22.74 -17.99
N VAL A 417 14.10 22.05 -19.08
CA VAL A 417 15.09 21.41 -19.95
C VAL A 417 15.89 22.45 -20.74
N GLU A 418 15.23 23.46 -21.33
CA GLU A 418 15.92 24.52 -22.09
C GLU A 418 16.84 25.37 -21.20
N THR A 419 16.37 25.74 -20.01
CA THR A 419 17.18 26.53 -19.05
C THR A 419 18.34 25.72 -18.47
N LEU A 420 18.18 24.39 -18.34
CA LEU A 420 19.21 23.48 -17.87
C LEU A 420 20.27 23.25 -18.94
N ILE A 421 19.89 23.04 -20.19
CA ILE A 421 20.81 22.88 -21.31
C ILE A 421 21.75 24.09 -21.37
N THR A 422 21.20 25.30 -21.29
CA THR A 422 22.01 26.56 -21.32
C THR A 422 22.96 26.68 -20.12
N ARG A 423 22.56 26.18 -18.94
CA ARG A 423 23.41 26.21 -17.73
C ARG A 423 24.47 25.10 -17.72
N MET A 424 24.27 24.04 -18.49
CA MET A 424 25.15 22.88 -18.55
C MET A 424 26.15 22.96 -19.72
N GLU A 425 25.93 23.87 -20.67
CA GLU A 425 26.86 24.11 -21.78
C GLU A 425 28.23 24.50 -21.22
N GLY A 426 29.23 23.64 -21.47
CA GLY A 426 30.62 23.86 -21.05
C GLY A 426 31.06 23.15 -19.77
N ILE A 427 30.18 22.46 -19.04
CA ILE A 427 30.59 21.72 -17.84
C ILE A 427 31.31 20.42 -18.26
N ARG A 428 32.52 20.25 -17.73
CA ARG A 428 33.35 19.05 -17.90
C ARG A 428 33.91 18.59 -16.57
N ASP A 429 34.38 17.36 -16.47
CA ASP A 429 34.98 16.76 -15.28
C ASP A 429 34.07 16.82 -14.05
N HIS A 430 32.77 16.77 -14.27
CA HIS A 430 31.73 16.85 -13.23
C HIS A 430 31.33 15.47 -12.72
N ALA A 431 30.64 15.46 -11.56
CA ALA A 431 30.03 14.28 -10.99
C ALA A 431 28.52 14.24 -11.30
N ILE A 432 28.03 13.10 -11.75
CA ILE A 432 26.60 12.83 -11.92
C ILE A 432 26.13 12.03 -10.70
N ILE A 433 25.16 12.54 -9.97
CA ILE A 433 24.58 11.89 -8.79
C ILE A 433 23.16 11.45 -9.12
N CYS A 434 22.96 10.14 -9.23
CA CYS A 434 21.66 9.53 -9.50
C CYS A 434 20.98 9.16 -8.16
N GLY A 435 19.93 9.93 -7.79
CA GLY A 435 19.24 9.85 -6.52
C GLY A 435 19.76 10.86 -5.50
N TYR A 436 18.86 11.63 -4.87
CA TYR A 436 19.19 12.61 -3.83
C TYR A 436 18.60 12.24 -2.47
N GLY A 437 18.73 10.96 -2.12
CA GLY A 437 18.50 10.44 -0.79
C GLY A 437 19.63 10.82 0.19
N PRO A 438 19.67 10.25 1.40
CA PRO A 438 20.72 10.57 2.40
C PRO A 438 22.16 10.41 1.88
N VAL A 439 22.42 9.34 1.12
CA VAL A 439 23.75 9.08 0.54
C VAL A 439 24.08 10.08 -0.55
N GLY A 440 23.17 10.32 -1.49
CA GLY A 440 23.37 11.28 -2.59
C GLY A 440 23.56 12.71 -2.08
N ARG A 441 22.82 13.10 -1.04
CA ARG A 441 22.99 14.41 -0.39
C ARG A 441 24.39 14.57 0.21
N ARG A 442 24.83 13.58 0.98
CA ARG A 442 26.15 13.62 1.62
C ARG A 442 27.29 13.63 0.61
N LEU A 443 27.14 12.85 -0.49
CA LEU A 443 28.09 12.86 -1.58
C LEU A 443 28.15 14.25 -2.26
N HIS A 444 26.99 14.84 -2.56
CA HIS A 444 26.88 16.18 -3.15
C HIS A 444 27.52 17.25 -2.27
N GLU A 445 27.18 17.26 -0.96
CA GLU A 445 27.73 18.21 0.01
C GLU A 445 29.26 18.11 0.05
N SER A 446 29.80 16.88 0.13
CA SER A 446 31.24 16.64 0.16
C SER A 446 31.95 17.10 -1.13
N LEU A 447 31.44 16.70 -2.30
CA LEU A 447 32.05 17.08 -3.59
C LEU A 447 31.97 18.59 -3.82
N SER A 448 30.87 19.22 -3.42
CA SER A 448 30.70 20.68 -3.52
C SER A 448 31.70 21.46 -2.65
N GLN A 449 32.07 20.94 -1.48
CA GLN A 449 33.11 21.55 -0.62
C GLN A 449 34.49 21.58 -1.32
N TYR A 450 34.76 20.63 -2.19
CA TYR A 450 35.99 20.59 -3.02
C TYR A 450 35.85 21.31 -4.37
N GLY A 451 34.72 22.05 -4.57
CA GLY A 451 34.47 22.79 -5.81
C GLY A 451 34.19 21.93 -7.04
N ILE A 452 33.87 20.64 -6.84
CA ILE A 452 33.57 19.73 -7.95
C ILE A 452 32.13 19.99 -8.43
N PRO A 453 31.92 20.32 -9.72
CA PRO A 453 30.57 20.50 -10.25
C PRO A 453 29.76 19.21 -10.17
N CYS A 454 28.54 19.29 -9.67
CA CYS A 454 27.65 18.15 -9.52
C CYS A 454 26.36 18.37 -10.31
N ILE A 455 25.94 17.36 -11.06
CA ILE A 455 24.64 17.28 -11.73
C ILE A 455 23.82 16.21 -11.03
N ILE A 456 22.66 16.59 -10.51
CA ILE A 456 21.80 15.72 -9.72
C ILE A 456 20.61 15.29 -10.56
N ILE A 457 20.38 13.98 -10.61
CA ILE A 457 19.23 13.37 -11.28
C ILE A 457 18.36 12.70 -10.21
N ASP A 458 17.11 13.07 -10.11
CA ASP A 458 16.19 12.44 -9.18
C ASP A 458 14.80 12.24 -9.81
N LEU A 459 14.09 11.20 -9.38
CA LEU A 459 12.72 10.92 -9.80
C LEU A 459 11.67 11.71 -8.99
N ASN A 460 12.11 12.35 -7.89
CA ASN A 460 11.25 13.14 -7.03
C ASN A 460 11.27 14.62 -7.44
N ALA A 461 10.16 15.07 -7.99
CA ALA A 461 10.01 16.45 -8.47
C ALA A 461 10.16 17.50 -7.36
N ASP A 462 9.79 17.21 -6.12
CA ASP A 462 9.92 18.14 -5.00
C ASP A 462 11.40 18.31 -4.59
N THR A 463 12.15 17.21 -4.60
CA THR A 463 13.61 17.22 -4.38
C THR A 463 14.31 18.05 -5.44
N VAL A 464 14.01 17.80 -6.72
CA VAL A 464 14.59 18.56 -7.85
C VAL A 464 14.23 20.04 -7.76
N LYS A 465 12.98 20.36 -7.43
CA LYS A 465 12.55 21.75 -7.25
C LYS A 465 13.27 22.46 -6.11
N SER A 466 13.48 21.78 -4.99
CA SER A 466 14.23 22.31 -3.85
C SER A 466 15.67 22.60 -4.23
N LEU A 467 16.33 21.70 -4.94
CA LEU A 467 17.70 21.84 -5.43
C LEU A 467 17.84 23.01 -6.41
N LEU A 468 16.92 23.12 -7.36
CA LEU A 468 16.90 24.23 -8.33
C LEU A 468 16.70 25.59 -7.65
N ASN A 469 15.85 25.64 -6.64
CA ASN A 469 15.66 26.85 -5.84
C ASN A 469 16.91 27.20 -5.01
N GLY A 470 17.69 26.19 -4.60
CA GLY A 470 18.99 26.35 -3.95
C GLY A 470 20.14 26.69 -4.90
N GLY A 471 19.87 26.85 -6.22
CA GLY A 471 20.88 27.17 -7.22
C GLY A 471 21.69 25.97 -7.74
N HIS A 472 21.37 24.75 -7.31
CA HIS A 472 22.07 23.53 -7.72
C HIS A 472 21.59 23.05 -9.10
N LEU A 473 22.47 22.37 -9.82
CA LEU A 473 22.14 21.76 -11.11
C LEU A 473 21.44 20.41 -10.86
N ALA A 474 20.14 20.40 -11.05
CA ALA A 474 19.34 19.20 -10.85
C ALA A 474 18.24 19.10 -11.90
N PHE A 475 17.88 17.89 -12.32
CA PHE A 475 16.73 17.69 -13.19
C PHE A 475 15.98 16.39 -12.87
N LEU A 476 14.71 16.40 -13.22
CA LEU A 476 13.80 15.28 -13.07
C LEU A 476 14.04 14.30 -14.20
N GLY A 477 14.53 13.10 -13.91
CA GLY A 477 14.79 12.12 -14.94
C GLY A 477 15.16 10.74 -14.39
N ASP A 478 15.17 9.78 -15.31
CA ASP A 478 15.70 8.45 -15.05
C ASP A 478 16.92 8.25 -15.95
N ILE A 479 18.05 7.94 -15.33
CA ILE A 479 19.33 7.76 -16.05
C ILE A 479 19.28 6.60 -17.06
N GLN A 480 18.32 5.69 -16.95
CA GLN A 480 18.12 4.62 -17.93
C GLN A 480 17.70 5.13 -19.32
N HIS A 481 17.27 6.39 -19.43
CA HIS A 481 16.90 6.97 -20.72
C HIS A 481 18.09 7.70 -21.37
N GLN A 482 18.33 7.43 -22.64
CA GLN A 482 19.40 8.05 -23.43
C GLN A 482 19.37 9.59 -23.35
N ILE A 483 18.17 10.19 -23.45
CA ILE A 483 18.00 11.64 -23.35
C ILE A 483 18.49 12.16 -22.00
N THR A 484 18.26 11.42 -20.90
CA THR A 484 18.73 11.80 -19.57
C THR A 484 20.25 11.70 -19.46
N MET A 485 20.86 10.66 -20.05
CA MET A 485 22.32 10.52 -20.12
C MET A 485 22.97 11.67 -20.92
N ASP A 486 22.38 12.02 -22.05
CA ASP A 486 22.89 13.11 -22.91
C ASP A 486 22.74 14.47 -22.18
N LEU A 487 21.60 14.72 -21.53
CA LEU A 487 21.39 15.92 -20.72
C LEU A 487 22.32 15.98 -19.50
N ALA A 488 22.64 14.84 -18.88
CA ALA A 488 23.57 14.78 -17.77
C ALA A 488 25.03 14.95 -18.18
N GLY A 489 25.32 14.98 -19.47
CA GLY A 489 26.66 15.12 -19.97
C GLY A 489 27.56 13.93 -19.66
N VAL A 490 27.04 12.69 -19.71
CA VAL A 490 27.80 11.46 -19.41
C VAL A 490 29.12 11.39 -20.19
N ARG A 491 29.16 11.90 -21.42
CA ARG A 491 30.36 11.93 -22.28
C ARG A 491 31.53 12.72 -21.71
N THR A 492 31.26 13.74 -20.90
CA THR A 492 32.26 14.65 -20.32
C THR A 492 32.34 14.56 -18.79
N ALA A 493 31.54 13.69 -18.18
CA ALA A 493 31.54 13.44 -16.75
C ALA A 493 32.73 12.58 -16.32
N ARG A 494 33.29 12.85 -15.14
CA ARG A 494 34.35 12.06 -14.52
C ARG A 494 33.81 10.94 -13.63
N LEU A 495 32.66 11.16 -13.03
CA LEU A 495 32.03 10.25 -12.08
C LEU A 495 30.53 10.16 -12.32
N ILE A 496 29.99 8.96 -12.23
CA ILE A 496 28.56 8.72 -12.06
C ILE A 496 28.33 7.83 -10.83
N ALA A 497 27.46 8.27 -9.92
CA ALA A 497 27.15 7.57 -8.68
C ALA A 497 25.66 7.23 -8.60
N PHE A 498 25.34 5.95 -8.52
CA PHE A 498 24.01 5.44 -8.25
C PHE A 498 23.84 5.30 -6.74
N THR A 499 23.16 6.26 -6.10
CA THR A 499 23.10 6.37 -4.63
C THR A 499 21.82 5.75 -4.01
N PHE A 500 20.91 5.27 -4.82
CA PHE A 500 19.75 4.49 -4.39
C PHE A 500 20.08 2.98 -4.33
N PRO A 501 19.40 2.21 -3.47
CA PRO A 501 19.78 0.83 -3.17
C PRO A 501 19.39 -0.22 -4.24
N ASP A 502 18.70 0.17 -5.32
CA ASP A 502 18.33 -0.73 -6.43
C ASP A 502 19.49 -0.81 -7.44
N PRO A 503 20.12 -1.98 -7.64
CA PRO A 503 21.21 -2.15 -8.58
C PRO A 503 20.78 -2.14 -10.06
N SER A 504 19.48 -2.33 -10.35
CA SER A 504 18.97 -2.54 -11.71
C SER A 504 19.28 -1.40 -12.68
N PRO A 505 19.17 -0.10 -12.32
CA PRO A 505 19.54 0.98 -13.22
C PRO A 505 21.05 1.03 -13.54
N ALA A 506 21.91 0.73 -12.57
CA ALA A 506 23.35 0.66 -12.79
C ALA A 506 23.69 -0.48 -13.74
N LEU A 507 23.11 -1.67 -13.51
CA LEU A 507 23.31 -2.84 -14.37
C LEU A 507 22.83 -2.61 -15.81
N SER A 508 21.63 -2.03 -15.97
CA SER A 508 21.01 -1.84 -17.28
C SER A 508 21.70 -0.75 -18.12
N THR A 509 22.38 0.22 -17.48
CA THR A 509 22.96 1.37 -18.17
C THR A 509 24.48 1.32 -18.24
N TYR A 510 25.15 0.44 -17.49
CA TYR A 510 26.60 0.39 -17.40
C TYR A 510 27.32 0.32 -18.76
N MET A 511 26.89 -0.59 -19.63
CA MET A 511 27.48 -0.76 -20.95
C MET A 511 27.28 0.47 -21.85
N GLN A 512 26.13 1.14 -21.74
CA GLN A 512 25.86 2.37 -22.50
C GLN A 512 26.68 3.54 -21.96
N ILE A 513 26.82 3.65 -20.64
CA ILE A 513 27.67 4.67 -19.99
C ILE A 513 29.12 4.48 -20.40
N LYS A 514 29.64 3.27 -20.31
CA LYS A 514 31.02 2.96 -20.71
C LYS A 514 31.25 3.10 -22.20
N GLY A 515 30.26 2.80 -23.04
CA GLY A 515 30.29 3.05 -24.48
C GLY A 515 30.31 4.55 -24.85
N ALA A 516 29.66 5.40 -24.04
CA ALA A 516 29.65 6.85 -24.21
C ALA A 516 30.93 7.53 -23.66
N ASN A 517 31.51 6.99 -22.59
CA ASN A 517 32.70 7.49 -21.90
C ASN A 517 33.40 6.32 -21.19
N ALA A 518 34.51 5.84 -21.80
CA ALA A 518 35.27 4.69 -21.31
C ALA A 518 35.94 4.98 -19.95
N ASP A 519 36.32 6.23 -19.71
CA ASP A 519 37.11 6.65 -18.55
C ASP A 519 36.26 7.02 -17.34
N ILE A 520 34.93 7.10 -17.49
CA ILE A 520 34.04 7.49 -16.40
C ILE A 520 34.09 6.48 -15.23
N THR A 521 34.28 6.98 -14.03
CA THR A 521 34.18 6.17 -12.83
C THR A 521 32.71 5.92 -12.51
N VAL A 522 32.32 4.65 -12.34
CA VAL A 522 30.95 4.26 -11.96
C VAL A 522 30.96 3.75 -10.53
N ILE A 523 30.15 4.39 -9.66
CA ILE A 523 29.88 3.95 -8.29
C ILE A 523 28.46 3.44 -8.24
N ALA A 524 28.25 2.24 -7.71
CA ALA A 524 26.92 1.68 -7.49
C ALA A 524 26.74 1.28 -6.03
N ARG A 525 25.51 1.40 -5.52
CA ARG A 525 25.11 1.00 -4.19
C ARG A 525 24.34 -0.31 -4.23
N ALA A 526 24.65 -1.21 -3.31
CA ALA A 526 23.95 -2.46 -3.10
C ALA A 526 23.49 -2.56 -1.64
N LYS A 527 22.28 -3.06 -1.42
CA LYS A 527 21.74 -3.29 -0.09
C LYS A 527 22.17 -4.65 0.45
N PHE A 528 22.11 -5.68 -0.40
CA PHE A 528 22.37 -7.06 -0.02
C PHE A 528 23.64 -7.61 -0.69
N ARG A 529 24.29 -8.56 -0.03
CA ARG A 529 25.52 -9.19 -0.53
C ARG A 529 25.34 -9.88 -1.90
N SER A 530 24.17 -10.45 -2.16
CA SER A 530 23.83 -11.05 -3.46
C SER A 530 23.84 -10.04 -4.61
N GLU A 531 23.50 -8.79 -4.34
CA GLU A 531 23.48 -7.70 -5.34
C GLU A 531 24.89 -7.24 -5.70
N VAL A 532 25.83 -7.29 -4.76
CA VAL A 532 27.23 -6.95 -5.00
C VAL A 532 27.83 -7.83 -6.07
N ALA A 533 27.59 -9.14 -5.98
CA ALA A 533 28.10 -10.11 -6.97
C ALA A 533 27.52 -9.81 -8.37
N SER A 534 26.23 -9.45 -8.46
CA SER A 534 25.59 -9.10 -9.73
C SER A 534 26.12 -7.80 -10.34
N LEU A 535 26.54 -6.82 -9.53
CA LEU A 535 27.14 -5.56 -9.99
C LEU A 535 28.58 -5.75 -10.47
N HIS A 536 29.34 -6.62 -9.84
CA HIS A 536 30.70 -6.92 -10.29
C HIS A 536 30.77 -7.70 -11.62
N HIS A 537 29.77 -8.51 -11.92
CA HIS A 537 29.75 -9.32 -13.14
C HIS A 537 29.88 -8.49 -14.44
N PRO A 538 29.18 -7.36 -14.65
CA PRO A 538 29.39 -6.51 -15.83
C PRO A 538 30.61 -5.61 -15.74
N GLY A 539 31.39 -5.63 -14.65
CA GLY A 539 32.62 -4.88 -14.48
C GLY A 539 32.53 -3.58 -13.68
N ILE A 540 31.49 -3.40 -12.86
CA ILE A 540 31.39 -2.26 -11.93
C ILE A 540 32.30 -2.54 -10.74
N ALA A 541 33.45 -1.88 -10.69
CA ALA A 541 34.48 -2.11 -9.67
C ALA A 541 34.11 -1.47 -8.30
N ASN A 542 33.49 -0.27 -8.33
CA ASN A 542 33.22 0.49 -7.11
C ASN A 542 31.79 0.25 -6.64
N VAL A 543 31.61 -0.75 -5.80
CA VAL A 543 30.30 -1.10 -5.20
C VAL A 543 30.32 -0.80 -3.71
N ILE A 544 29.39 0.02 -3.26
CA ILE A 544 29.17 0.32 -1.84
C ILE A 544 28.11 -0.64 -1.31
N HIS A 545 28.50 -1.47 -0.34
CA HIS A 545 27.59 -2.44 0.30
C HIS A 545 27.13 -1.91 1.64
N ASP A 546 25.83 -1.60 1.77
CA ASP A 546 25.25 -0.95 2.95
C ASP A 546 25.53 -1.68 4.26
N GLU A 547 25.32 -3.00 4.29
CA GLU A 547 25.50 -3.81 5.50
C GLU A 547 26.98 -3.87 5.92
N MET A 548 27.90 -3.97 4.96
CA MET A 548 29.34 -4.00 5.26
C MET A 548 29.84 -2.66 5.77
N GLU A 549 29.44 -1.55 5.15
CA GLU A 549 29.83 -0.20 5.59
C GLU A 549 29.23 0.13 6.97
N THR A 550 27.98 -0.25 7.20
CA THR A 550 27.32 -0.09 8.50
C THR A 550 28.02 -0.94 9.57
N GLY A 551 28.35 -2.19 9.24
CA GLY A 551 29.10 -3.07 10.12
C GLY A 551 30.49 -2.53 10.44
N ALA A 552 31.23 -2.03 9.44
CA ALA A 552 32.54 -1.39 9.65
C ALA A 552 32.44 -0.14 10.55
N ALA A 553 31.40 0.68 10.36
CA ALA A 553 31.16 1.84 11.22
C ALA A 553 30.85 1.42 12.66
N ALA A 554 30.01 0.38 12.86
CA ALA A 554 29.72 -0.16 14.18
C ALA A 554 30.97 -0.71 14.88
N VAL A 555 31.82 -1.44 14.14
CA VAL A 555 33.11 -1.94 14.68
C VAL A 555 34.03 -0.80 15.08
N ARG A 556 34.15 0.28 14.26
CA ARG A 556 34.96 1.45 14.63
C ARG A 556 34.46 2.10 15.94
N LEU A 557 33.14 2.31 16.06
CA LEU A 557 32.56 2.88 17.29
C LEU A 557 32.76 1.97 18.51
N ALA A 558 32.61 0.65 18.33
CA ALA A 558 32.89 -0.30 19.41
C ALA A 558 34.37 -0.26 19.83
N LYS A 559 35.30 -0.27 18.89
CA LYS A 559 36.73 -0.15 19.19
C LYS A 559 37.07 1.15 19.94
N GLN A 560 36.48 2.27 19.55
CA GLN A 560 36.62 3.54 20.27
C GLN A 560 36.10 3.46 21.72
N SER A 561 34.98 2.74 21.93
CA SER A 561 34.40 2.56 23.27
C SER A 561 35.26 1.69 24.20
N PHE A 562 36.17 0.88 23.66
CA PHE A 562 37.11 0.03 24.39
C PHE A 562 38.55 0.54 24.34
N ASP A 563 38.80 1.76 23.85
CA ASP A 563 40.13 2.37 23.68
C ASP A 563 41.11 1.49 22.88
N ILE A 564 40.61 0.69 21.94
CA ILE A 564 41.41 -0.17 21.08
C ILE A 564 42.00 0.67 19.96
N ILE A 565 43.31 0.92 19.98
CA ILE A 565 44.06 1.62 18.93
C ILE A 565 44.62 0.57 17.97
N GLU A 566 44.29 0.69 16.65
CA GLU A 566 44.93 -0.16 15.66
C GLU A 566 46.37 0.28 15.36
N PRO A 567 47.30 -0.65 15.07
CA PRO A 567 48.69 -0.32 14.79
C PRO A 567 48.90 0.55 13.53
N SER A 568 47.90 0.67 12.66
CA SER A 568 47.98 1.47 11.44
C SER A 568 47.71 2.98 11.65
N ASP A 569 47.19 3.37 12.82
CA ASP A 569 46.93 4.78 13.15
C ASP A 569 48.06 5.44 13.96
N ALA A 570 49.16 4.73 14.13
CA ALA A 570 50.37 5.33 14.70
C ALA A 570 50.97 6.33 13.68
N PRO A 571 51.19 7.60 14.06
CA PRO A 571 51.84 8.56 13.17
C PRO A 571 53.19 7.99 12.76
N SER A 572 53.43 7.88 11.46
CA SER A 572 54.72 7.52 10.91
C SER A 572 55.75 8.51 11.44
N LEU A 573 56.51 8.09 12.44
CA LEU A 573 57.71 8.78 12.85
C LEU A 573 58.70 8.76 11.66
N SER A 574 58.69 9.88 10.92
CA SER A 574 59.74 10.17 9.94
C SER A 574 61.10 10.13 10.60
N HIS A 575 61.93 9.17 10.16
CA HIS A 575 63.38 9.32 10.23
C HIS A 575 63.89 9.82 8.91
#